data_98d40de848a3e7cfa3773cbdecc748c8
#
_entry.id   98d40de848a3e7cfa3773cbdecc748c8
#
_cell.length_a   1.000
_cell.length_b   1.000
_cell.length_c   1.000
_cell.angle_alpha   90.00
_cell.angle_beta   90.00
_cell.angle_gamma   90.00
#
_symmetry.space_group_name_H-M   'P 1'
#
loop_
_entity.id
_entity.type
_entity.pdbx_description
1 polymer ?
#
loop_
_entity_poly.entity_id
_entity_poly.type
_entity_poly.pdbx_seq_one_letter_code
_entity_poly.pdbx_strand_id
1 'polypeptide(L)'
;IPYILTPAAPASPKINGAKIFGVRPGSPFLFKIPATGKKPLHYYVENLPEGLQVDKTSGIITGKIKTKGEYKMTFIVKNGVGTDKRVFTVQCGNLLALTPPMGWNSWNCWGLSINDERLKASAQAMISKGLIDHGWMYMNIDDGWEAEQREANGKIVSNKKFPNLKKTGDWLHNKGLKFGIYSSPGPQTCGGFLGSYHHEAQDARSYADWGVD
;
A
#
# COMPACT_ATOMS: atom_id res chain seq x y z
N ILE A 1 -30.83 -15.62 -9.21
CA ILE A 1 -29.35 -15.85 -9.14
C ILE A 1 -28.72 -14.50 -9.34
N PRO A 2 -27.86 -14.01 -8.42
CA PRO A 2 -27.20 -12.74 -8.62
C PRO A 2 -26.31 -12.83 -9.88
N TYR A 3 -26.38 -11.83 -10.72
CA TYR A 3 -25.56 -11.73 -11.91
C TYR A 3 -24.13 -11.39 -11.50
N ILE A 4 -23.16 -12.26 -11.81
CA ILE A 4 -21.76 -12.05 -11.52
C ILE A 4 -21.07 -11.59 -12.80
N LEU A 5 -20.64 -10.33 -12.84
CA LEU A 5 -19.94 -9.71 -13.99
C LEU A 5 -18.55 -10.30 -14.21
N THR A 6 -17.90 -10.78 -13.15
CA THR A 6 -16.53 -11.27 -13.20
C THR A 6 -16.53 -12.81 -13.07
N PRO A 7 -15.95 -13.56 -14.01
CA PRO A 7 -15.84 -15.00 -13.88
C PRO A 7 -15.00 -15.38 -12.66
N ALA A 8 -15.28 -16.55 -12.08
CA ALA A 8 -14.48 -17.07 -10.99
C ALA A 8 -13.01 -17.23 -11.42
N ALA A 9 -12.08 -16.94 -10.52
CA ALA A 9 -10.67 -17.13 -10.79
C ALA A 9 -10.37 -18.63 -11.06
N PRO A 10 -9.50 -18.95 -12.02
CA PRO A 10 -9.12 -20.34 -12.30
C PRO A 10 -8.40 -20.95 -11.09
N ALA A 11 -8.44 -22.28 -10.98
CA ALA A 11 -7.69 -23.00 -9.94
C ALA A 11 -6.17 -22.88 -10.11
N SER A 12 -5.68 -22.79 -11.36
CA SER A 12 -4.27 -22.49 -11.65
C SER A 12 -3.92 -21.06 -11.21
N PRO A 13 -2.68 -20.78 -10.82
CA PRO A 13 -2.26 -19.43 -10.48
C PRO A 13 -2.44 -18.46 -11.65
N LYS A 14 -2.80 -17.20 -11.31
CA LYS A 14 -2.81 -16.07 -12.26
C LYS A 14 -2.28 -14.85 -11.55
N ILE A 15 -1.19 -14.26 -12.05
CA ILE A 15 -0.60 -13.03 -11.54
C ILE A 15 -1.39 -11.83 -12.08
N ASN A 16 -1.86 -10.96 -11.20
CA ASN A 16 -2.70 -9.81 -11.49
C ASN A 16 -1.96 -8.48 -11.24
N GLY A 17 -2.66 -7.36 -11.37
CA GLY A 17 -2.18 -6.02 -11.00
C GLY A 17 -1.14 -5.43 -11.93
N ALA A 18 -0.39 -4.44 -11.44
CA ALA A 18 0.59 -3.66 -12.18
C ALA A 18 1.76 -4.53 -12.71
N LYS A 19 2.37 -4.08 -13.81
CA LYS A 19 3.58 -4.69 -14.41
C LYS A 19 4.83 -3.83 -14.16
N ILE A 20 4.65 -2.68 -13.56
CA ILE A 20 5.72 -1.71 -13.29
C ILE A 20 5.47 -1.01 -11.95
N PHE A 21 6.55 -0.67 -11.25
CA PHE A 21 6.51 0.05 -9.99
C PHE A 21 7.69 1.04 -9.89
N GLY A 22 7.42 2.24 -9.38
CA GLY A 22 8.44 3.27 -9.15
C GLY A 22 8.86 3.33 -7.68
N VAL A 23 10.16 3.52 -7.44
CA VAL A 23 10.71 3.73 -6.09
C VAL A 23 11.92 4.65 -6.15
N ARG A 24 12.14 5.46 -5.10
CA ARG A 24 13.39 6.26 -4.98
C ARG A 24 14.54 5.40 -4.47
N PRO A 25 15.78 5.69 -4.91
CA PRO A 25 16.96 5.01 -4.37
C PRO A 25 17.04 5.12 -2.84
N GLY A 26 17.25 4.00 -2.16
CA GLY A 26 17.37 3.94 -0.70
C GLY A 26 16.06 4.01 0.08
N SER A 27 14.93 4.33 -0.56
CA SER A 27 13.61 4.30 0.09
C SER A 27 13.16 2.87 0.38
N PRO A 28 12.33 2.66 1.42
CA PRO A 28 11.72 1.37 1.66
C PRO A 28 10.95 0.88 0.43
N PHE A 29 11.15 -0.38 0.08
CA PHE A 29 10.41 -1.06 -0.98
C PHE A 29 9.37 -1.98 -0.35
N LEU A 30 8.14 -1.85 -0.77
CA LEU A 30 7.06 -2.76 -0.41
C LEU A 30 6.22 -3.04 -1.66
N PHE A 31 6.13 -4.30 -2.04
CA PHE A 31 5.26 -4.75 -3.11
C PHE A 31 4.76 -6.17 -2.82
N LYS A 32 3.45 -6.37 -2.80
CA LYS A 32 2.88 -7.72 -2.75
C LYS A 32 2.59 -8.18 -4.16
N ILE A 33 3.05 -9.37 -4.53
CA ILE A 33 2.70 -10.02 -5.79
C ILE A 33 1.21 -10.42 -5.73
N PRO A 34 0.32 -9.73 -6.47
CA PRO A 34 -1.09 -10.09 -6.46
C PRO A 34 -1.31 -11.31 -7.33
N ALA A 35 -1.88 -12.36 -6.77
CA ALA A 35 -2.17 -13.56 -7.53
C ALA A 35 -3.44 -14.25 -7.02
N THR A 36 -4.25 -14.70 -7.97
CA THR A 36 -5.41 -15.57 -7.73
C THR A 36 -5.07 -17.01 -8.06
N GLY A 37 -5.83 -17.96 -7.53
CA GLY A 37 -5.66 -19.39 -7.73
C GLY A 37 -6.07 -20.18 -6.49
N LYS A 38 -6.13 -21.51 -6.64
CA LYS A 38 -6.38 -22.40 -5.48
C LYS A 38 -5.22 -22.31 -4.50
N LYS A 39 -5.48 -21.92 -3.25
CA LYS A 39 -4.47 -21.82 -2.17
C LYS A 39 -4.09 -23.24 -1.67
N PRO A 40 -2.85 -23.44 -1.15
CA PRO A 40 -1.81 -22.43 -0.97
C PRO A 40 -1.12 -22.04 -2.29
N LEU A 41 -0.68 -20.77 -2.37
CA LEU A 41 0.18 -20.25 -3.43
C LEU A 41 1.61 -20.09 -2.90
N HIS A 42 2.60 -20.38 -3.74
CA HIS A 42 4.02 -20.20 -3.44
C HIS A 42 4.63 -19.23 -4.44
N TYR A 43 5.40 -18.27 -3.93
CA TYR A 43 5.91 -17.11 -4.66
C TYR A 43 7.43 -17.19 -4.79
N TYR A 44 7.91 -16.94 -6.01
CA TYR A 44 9.33 -16.87 -6.33
C TYR A 44 9.57 -15.67 -7.23
N VAL A 45 10.80 -15.16 -7.22
CA VAL A 45 11.22 -14.05 -8.09
C VAL A 45 12.59 -14.40 -8.69
N GLU A 46 12.66 -14.46 -10.02
CA GLU A 46 13.93 -14.53 -10.75
C GLU A 46 14.46 -13.11 -10.98
N ASN A 47 15.77 -12.95 -10.97
CA ASN A 47 16.47 -11.66 -11.13
C ASN A 47 16.02 -10.60 -10.10
N LEU A 48 15.79 -11.01 -8.84
CA LEU A 48 15.46 -10.11 -7.76
C LEU A 48 16.63 -9.14 -7.53
N PRO A 49 16.41 -7.80 -7.57
CA PRO A 49 17.46 -6.83 -7.32
C PRO A 49 18.13 -7.01 -5.96
N GLU A 50 19.42 -6.75 -5.90
CA GLU A 50 20.16 -6.73 -4.64
C GLU A 50 19.51 -5.78 -3.62
N GLY A 51 19.42 -6.20 -2.37
CA GLY A 51 18.79 -5.47 -1.28
C GLY A 51 17.28 -5.69 -1.16
N LEU A 52 16.66 -6.47 -2.07
CA LEU A 52 15.28 -6.94 -1.94
C LEU A 52 15.23 -8.41 -1.49
N GLN A 53 14.14 -8.75 -0.81
CA GLN A 53 13.80 -10.12 -0.42
C GLN A 53 12.32 -10.39 -0.67
N VAL A 54 11.95 -11.64 -0.95
CA VAL A 54 10.57 -12.08 -1.13
C VAL A 54 10.20 -13.13 -0.09
N ASP A 55 9.08 -12.94 0.57
CA ASP A 55 8.45 -13.98 1.37
C ASP A 55 7.70 -14.94 0.44
N LYS A 56 8.14 -16.21 0.43
CA LYS A 56 7.63 -17.24 -0.49
C LYS A 56 6.19 -17.67 -0.21
N THR A 57 5.66 -17.34 0.95
CA THR A 57 4.31 -17.72 1.38
C THR A 57 3.30 -16.61 1.14
N SER A 58 3.65 -15.39 1.49
CA SER A 58 2.78 -14.22 1.32
C SER A 58 2.94 -13.53 -0.03
N GLY A 59 4.10 -13.69 -0.70
CA GLY A 59 4.44 -12.96 -1.93
C GLY A 59 4.79 -11.49 -1.69
N ILE A 60 5.08 -11.11 -0.44
CA ILE A 60 5.49 -9.74 -0.09
C ILE A 60 6.97 -9.59 -0.38
N ILE A 61 7.32 -8.57 -1.16
CA ILE A 61 8.69 -8.16 -1.47
C ILE A 61 9.00 -6.93 -0.64
N THR A 62 10.10 -6.98 0.12
CA THR A 62 10.58 -5.87 0.97
C THR A 62 12.06 -5.63 0.77
N GLY A 63 12.57 -4.51 1.28
CA GLY A 63 13.98 -4.16 1.24
C GLY A 63 14.22 -2.75 0.74
N LYS A 64 15.37 -2.52 0.08
CA LYS A 64 15.74 -1.22 -0.52
C LYS A 64 16.63 -1.44 -1.73
N ILE A 65 16.36 -0.71 -2.82
CA ILE A 65 17.26 -0.61 -3.97
C ILE A 65 18.05 0.68 -3.84
N LYS A 66 19.38 0.57 -3.75
CA LYS A 66 20.26 1.74 -3.52
C LYS A 66 20.62 2.47 -4.81
N THR A 67 20.73 1.76 -5.92
CA THR A 67 21.23 2.29 -7.19
C THR A 67 20.07 2.64 -8.12
N LYS A 68 20.14 3.83 -8.73
CA LYS A 68 19.20 4.27 -9.77
C LYS A 68 19.30 3.37 -10.99
N GLY A 69 18.17 2.97 -11.56
CA GLY A 69 18.13 2.14 -12.76
C GLY A 69 16.78 1.48 -13.01
N GLU A 70 16.70 0.79 -14.12
CA GLU A 70 15.59 -0.10 -14.45
C GLU A 70 15.96 -1.54 -14.11
N TYR A 71 15.10 -2.22 -13.35
CA TYR A 71 15.29 -3.59 -12.92
C TYR A 71 14.15 -4.46 -13.41
N LYS A 72 14.45 -5.41 -14.29
CA LYS A 72 13.48 -6.40 -14.79
C LYS A 72 13.62 -7.69 -13.99
N MET A 73 12.54 -8.11 -13.36
CA MET A 73 12.46 -9.38 -12.65
C MET A 73 11.30 -10.21 -13.16
N THR A 74 11.27 -11.50 -12.89
CA THR A 74 10.16 -12.38 -13.25
C THR A 74 9.49 -12.91 -11.99
N PHE A 75 8.24 -12.56 -11.79
CA PHE A 75 7.38 -13.18 -10.78
C PHE A 75 6.98 -14.58 -11.24
N ILE A 76 7.05 -15.53 -10.31
CA ILE A 76 6.62 -16.91 -10.52
C ILE A 76 5.71 -17.28 -9.35
N VAL A 77 4.49 -17.70 -9.67
CA VAL A 77 3.52 -18.16 -8.66
C VAL A 77 3.12 -19.59 -8.99
N LYS A 78 3.21 -20.47 -8.00
CA LYS A 78 2.94 -21.91 -8.16
C LYS A 78 1.92 -22.39 -7.13
N ASN A 79 1.14 -23.40 -7.53
CA ASN A 79 0.35 -24.26 -6.63
C ASN A 79 0.33 -25.70 -7.15
N GLY A 80 -0.45 -26.57 -6.50
CA GLY A 80 -0.57 -27.97 -6.93
C GLY A 80 -1.23 -28.19 -8.30
N VAL A 81 -1.76 -27.15 -8.95
CA VAL A 81 -2.47 -27.22 -10.23
C VAL A 81 -1.64 -26.67 -11.38
N GLY A 82 -0.76 -25.69 -11.11
CA GLY A 82 0.03 -25.08 -12.19
C GLY A 82 0.98 -23.99 -11.74
N THR A 83 1.50 -23.26 -12.72
CA THR A 83 2.45 -22.15 -12.55
C THR A 83 2.07 -21.02 -13.47
N ASP A 84 2.16 -19.77 -12.97
CA ASP A 84 2.11 -18.57 -13.79
C ASP A 84 3.41 -17.78 -13.65
N LYS A 85 3.84 -17.13 -14.74
CA LYS A 85 5.05 -16.29 -14.80
C LYS A 85 4.73 -14.95 -15.44
N ARG A 86 5.28 -13.87 -14.85
CA ARG A 86 5.11 -12.54 -15.40
C ARG A 86 6.32 -11.64 -15.17
N VAL A 87 6.77 -10.97 -16.23
CA VAL A 87 7.81 -9.94 -16.12
C VAL A 87 7.25 -8.73 -15.38
N PHE A 88 8.05 -8.20 -14.48
CA PHE A 88 7.76 -7.02 -13.69
C PHE A 88 8.97 -6.08 -13.70
N THR A 89 8.71 -4.79 -13.90
CA THR A 89 9.76 -3.78 -13.98
C THR A 89 9.72 -2.88 -12.74
N VAL A 90 10.88 -2.64 -12.12
CA VAL A 90 11.05 -1.60 -11.11
C VAL A 90 11.86 -0.46 -11.71
N GLN A 91 11.30 0.74 -11.69
CA GLN A 91 11.99 1.99 -12.00
C GLN A 91 12.49 2.61 -10.70
N CYS A 92 13.79 2.43 -10.41
CA CYS A 92 14.42 3.07 -9.25
C CYS A 92 14.96 4.45 -9.67
N GLY A 93 14.30 5.52 -9.23
CA GLY A 93 14.64 6.89 -9.64
C GLY A 93 13.62 7.91 -9.18
N ASN A 94 13.38 8.92 -10.01
CA ASN A 94 12.45 10.02 -9.70
C ASN A 94 11.01 9.75 -10.18
N LEU A 95 10.79 8.71 -10.97
CA LEU A 95 9.46 8.32 -11.47
C LEU A 95 8.81 7.40 -10.43
N LEU A 96 7.71 7.85 -9.83
CA LEU A 96 6.99 7.12 -8.79
C LEU A 96 5.66 6.61 -9.35
N ALA A 97 4.55 7.10 -9.04
CA ALA A 97 3.19 6.68 -9.38
C ALA A 97 3.00 6.29 -10.88
N LEU A 98 3.70 5.25 -11.35
CA LEU A 98 3.74 4.80 -12.74
C LEU A 98 2.46 4.08 -13.19
N THR A 99 1.60 3.73 -12.25
CA THR A 99 0.25 3.21 -12.47
C THR A 99 -0.70 3.88 -11.50
N PRO A 100 -2.00 4.01 -11.81
CA PRO A 100 -2.99 4.49 -10.84
C PRO A 100 -2.96 3.65 -9.56
N PRO A 101 -2.97 4.26 -8.36
CA PRO A 101 -3.05 3.52 -7.11
C PRO A 101 -4.41 2.84 -7.01
N MET A 102 -4.40 1.51 -6.86
CA MET A 102 -5.60 0.71 -6.66
C MET A 102 -5.79 0.48 -5.17
N GLY A 103 -6.91 0.92 -4.61
CA GLY A 103 -7.13 0.82 -3.18
C GLY A 103 -8.48 1.30 -2.72
N TRP A 104 -8.59 1.53 -1.43
CA TRP A 104 -9.79 1.98 -0.74
C TRP A 104 -9.49 3.27 0.03
N ASN A 105 -10.48 4.17 0.04
CA ASN A 105 -10.45 5.41 0.79
C ASN A 105 -11.60 5.42 1.80
N SER A 106 -11.36 5.95 2.99
CA SER A 106 -12.28 5.84 4.12
C SER A 106 -13.52 6.74 4.00
N TRP A 107 -13.49 7.80 3.17
CA TRP A 107 -14.49 8.86 3.22
C TRP A 107 -15.91 8.38 2.99
N ASN A 108 -16.15 7.72 1.86
CA ASN A 108 -17.51 7.29 1.50
C ASN A 108 -18.09 6.19 2.41
N CYS A 109 -17.23 5.51 3.17
CA CYS A 109 -17.66 4.45 4.09
C CYS A 109 -17.85 4.96 5.51
N TRP A 110 -16.93 5.78 6.01
CA TRP A 110 -16.87 6.16 7.40
C TRP A 110 -16.92 7.67 7.66
N GLY A 111 -16.62 8.53 6.66
CA GLY A 111 -16.49 9.97 6.85
C GLY A 111 -15.61 10.30 8.04
N LEU A 112 -15.99 11.30 8.82
CA LEU A 112 -15.29 11.70 10.03
C LEU A 112 -15.33 10.67 11.19
N SER A 113 -16.08 9.59 11.05
CA SER A 113 -16.14 8.53 12.07
C SER A 113 -15.03 7.49 11.91
N ILE A 114 -14.14 7.63 10.91
CA ILE A 114 -12.99 6.76 10.72
C ILE A 114 -12.09 6.74 11.97
N ASN A 115 -11.55 5.60 12.30
CA ASN A 115 -10.56 5.40 13.36
C ASN A 115 -9.66 4.21 13.02
N ASP A 116 -8.63 3.96 13.83
CA ASP A 116 -7.65 2.90 13.63
C ASP A 116 -8.31 1.50 13.55
N GLU A 117 -9.30 1.23 14.38
CA GLU A 117 -10.03 -0.05 14.40
C GLU A 117 -10.82 -0.25 13.09
N ARG A 118 -11.57 0.75 12.64
CA ARG A 118 -12.36 0.70 11.40
C ARG A 118 -11.48 0.58 10.16
N LEU A 119 -10.34 1.29 10.13
CA LEU A 119 -9.36 1.15 9.07
C LEU A 119 -8.83 -0.29 8.99
N LYS A 120 -8.41 -0.85 10.13
CA LYS A 120 -7.92 -2.23 10.20
C LYS A 120 -8.97 -3.26 9.84
N ALA A 121 -10.22 -3.07 10.27
CA ALA A 121 -11.34 -3.93 9.88
C ALA A 121 -11.60 -3.88 8.36
N SER A 122 -11.58 -2.69 7.76
CA SER A 122 -11.72 -2.51 6.31
C SER A 122 -10.57 -3.16 5.54
N ALA A 123 -9.33 -2.99 6.01
CA ALA A 123 -8.16 -3.65 5.43
C ALA A 123 -8.24 -5.18 5.53
N GLN A 124 -8.69 -5.70 6.67
CA GLN A 124 -8.89 -7.14 6.85
C GLN A 124 -9.99 -7.68 5.94
N ALA A 125 -11.06 -6.92 5.72
CA ALA A 125 -12.10 -7.26 4.75
C ALA A 125 -11.55 -7.28 3.32
N MET A 126 -10.72 -6.31 2.93
CA MET A 126 -10.06 -6.26 1.63
C MET A 126 -9.19 -7.51 1.37
N ILE A 127 -8.48 -7.98 2.40
CA ILE A 127 -7.67 -9.20 2.33
C ILE A 127 -8.57 -10.44 2.24
N SER A 128 -9.52 -10.59 3.17
CA SER A 128 -10.36 -11.79 3.28
C SER A 128 -11.29 -11.99 2.08
N LYS A 129 -11.69 -10.89 1.42
CA LYS A 129 -12.49 -10.91 0.18
C LYS A 129 -11.64 -11.05 -1.09
N GLY A 130 -10.30 -11.13 -0.95
CA GLY A 130 -9.38 -11.39 -2.06
C GLY A 130 -9.07 -10.18 -2.95
N LEU A 131 -9.47 -8.96 -2.57
CA LEU A 131 -9.17 -7.78 -3.39
C LEU A 131 -7.65 -7.55 -3.52
N ILE A 132 -6.88 -7.84 -2.47
CA ILE A 132 -5.41 -7.77 -2.51
C ILE A 132 -4.82 -8.72 -3.56
N ASP A 133 -5.44 -9.86 -3.81
CA ASP A 133 -5.00 -10.84 -4.81
C ASP A 133 -5.25 -10.36 -6.25
N HIS A 134 -6.02 -9.26 -6.41
CA HIS A 134 -6.26 -8.55 -7.67
C HIS A 134 -5.47 -7.26 -7.82
N GLY A 135 -4.67 -6.87 -6.81
CA GLY A 135 -3.81 -5.68 -6.86
C GLY A 135 -4.37 -4.44 -6.16
N TRP A 136 -5.46 -4.57 -5.41
CA TRP A 136 -6.00 -3.51 -4.56
C TRP A 136 -5.17 -3.47 -3.27
N MET A 137 -4.22 -2.53 -3.19
CA MET A 137 -3.20 -2.55 -2.14
C MET A 137 -3.22 -1.33 -1.24
N TYR A 138 -3.78 -0.19 -1.67
CA TYR A 138 -3.74 1.06 -0.90
C TYR A 138 -4.91 1.13 0.08
N MET A 139 -4.58 1.46 1.34
CA MET A 139 -5.53 1.77 2.40
C MET A 139 -5.34 3.23 2.80
N ASN A 140 -6.29 4.08 2.41
CA ASN A 140 -6.16 5.52 2.60
C ASN A 140 -7.07 5.99 3.72
N ILE A 141 -6.49 6.71 4.69
CA ILE A 141 -7.23 7.51 5.65
C ILE A 141 -7.55 8.84 4.98
N ASP A 142 -8.82 9.18 4.91
CA ASP A 142 -9.28 10.49 4.48
C ASP A 142 -9.29 11.48 5.67
N ASP A 143 -9.99 12.57 5.59
CA ASP A 143 -10.03 13.68 6.53
C ASP A 143 -10.45 13.29 7.96
N GLY A 144 -10.00 14.06 8.95
CA GLY A 144 -10.41 13.95 10.34
C GLY A 144 -9.55 13.01 11.20
N TRP A 145 -8.32 12.71 10.78
CA TRP A 145 -7.31 12.02 11.60
C TRP A 145 -6.43 13.00 12.38
N GLU A 146 -6.35 14.25 11.96
CA GLU A 146 -5.50 15.30 12.50
C GLU A 146 -5.96 15.73 13.91
N ALA A 147 -5.02 16.09 14.76
CA ALA A 147 -5.30 16.78 16.01
C ALA A 147 -5.80 18.22 15.75
N GLU A 148 -6.38 18.84 16.77
CA GLU A 148 -6.85 20.23 16.68
C GLU A 148 -5.71 21.25 16.56
N GLN A 149 -4.53 20.92 17.09
CA GLN A 149 -3.36 21.79 17.11
C GLN A 149 -2.09 21.00 16.82
N ARG A 150 -1.11 21.67 16.23
CA ARG A 150 0.25 21.15 16.09
C ARG A 150 0.98 21.17 17.43
N GLU A 151 2.02 20.34 17.56
CA GLU A 151 2.95 20.48 18.68
C GLU A 151 3.65 21.86 18.67
N ALA A 152 4.26 22.25 19.77
CA ALA A 152 4.96 23.54 19.92
C ALA A 152 6.08 23.75 18.88
N ASN A 153 6.66 22.69 18.35
CA ASN A 153 7.66 22.71 17.28
C ASN A 153 7.05 22.75 15.87
N GLY A 154 5.73 22.88 15.74
CA GLY A 154 4.98 22.90 14.48
C GLY A 154 4.64 21.53 13.90
N LYS A 155 5.07 20.42 14.53
CA LYS A 155 4.83 19.07 14.02
C LYS A 155 3.33 18.73 14.03
N ILE A 156 2.84 18.18 12.92
CA ILE A 156 1.49 17.63 12.85
C ILE A 156 1.42 16.31 13.61
N VAL A 157 0.31 16.11 14.32
CA VAL A 157 0.04 14.90 15.11
C VAL A 157 -1.37 14.40 14.84
N SER A 158 -1.58 13.11 15.08
CA SER A 158 -2.90 12.51 14.99
C SER A 158 -3.73 12.73 16.25
N ASN A 159 -5.04 12.69 16.10
CA ASN A 159 -5.97 12.74 17.22
C ASN A 159 -6.16 11.36 17.90
N LYS A 160 -7.01 11.32 18.95
CA LYS A 160 -7.29 10.10 19.72
C LYS A 160 -7.87 8.92 18.91
N LYS A 161 -8.43 9.17 17.72
CA LYS A 161 -8.95 8.11 16.82
C LYS A 161 -7.83 7.29 16.20
N PHE A 162 -6.64 7.89 16.08
CA PHE A 162 -5.43 7.26 15.55
C PHE A 162 -4.26 7.50 16.52
N PRO A 163 -4.22 6.79 17.64
CA PRO A 163 -3.26 7.07 18.70
C PRO A 163 -1.81 6.85 18.31
N ASN A 164 -1.56 6.09 17.24
CA ASN A 164 -0.21 5.85 16.73
C ASN A 164 -0.22 5.46 15.25
N LEU A 165 -0.11 6.45 14.35
CA LEU A 165 -0.10 6.23 12.89
C LEU A 165 1.08 5.37 12.41
N LYS A 166 2.24 5.45 13.09
CA LYS A 166 3.38 4.58 12.77
C LYS A 166 3.03 3.10 12.96
N LYS A 167 2.40 2.75 14.09
CA LYS A 167 1.94 1.36 14.33
C LYS A 167 0.85 0.94 13.34
N THR A 168 0.00 1.86 12.93
CA THR A 168 -1.03 1.63 11.90
C THR A 168 -0.37 1.31 10.56
N GLY A 169 0.61 2.12 10.12
CA GLY A 169 1.39 1.88 8.90
C GLY A 169 2.12 0.54 8.94
N ASP A 170 2.85 0.26 10.03
CA ASP A 170 3.57 -1.02 10.20
C ASP A 170 2.60 -2.22 10.12
N TRP A 171 1.42 -2.11 10.70
CA TRP A 171 0.41 -3.18 10.66
C TRP A 171 -0.09 -3.42 9.22
N LEU A 172 -0.32 -2.36 8.43
CA LEU A 172 -0.71 -2.46 7.03
C LEU A 172 0.42 -3.08 6.18
N HIS A 173 1.65 -2.59 6.34
CA HIS A 173 2.82 -3.07 5.61
C HIS A 173 3.10 -4.55 5.86
N ASN A 174 2.95 -5.03 7.10
CA ASN A 174 3.09 -6.45 7.45
C ASN A 174 2.07 -7.36 6.73
N LYS A 175 1.00 -6.79 6.18
CA LYS A 175 0.00 -7.49 5.37
C LYS A 175 0.20 -7.29 3.85
N GLY A 176 1.24 -6.56 3.46
CA GLY A 176 1.50 -6.22 2.07
C GLY A 176 0.61 -5.10 1.51
N LEU A 177 -0.10 -4.39 2.40
CA LEU A 177 -0.89 -3.22 2.05
C LEU A 177 -0.05 -1.96 2.16
N LYS A 178 -0.36 -0.97 1.35
CA LYS A 178 0.22 0.37 1.38
C LYS A 178 -0.65 1.32 2.18
N PHE A 179 -0.01 2.29 2.82
CA PHE A 179 -0.66 3.28 3.67
C PHE A 179 -0.74 4.63 2.97
N GLY A 180 -1.94 5.15 2.76
CA GLY A 180 -2.19 6.49 2.26
C GLY A 180 -2.84 7.38 3.31
N ILE A 181 -2.60 8.69 3.21
CA ILE A 181 -3.15 9.68 4.14
C ILE A 181 -3.61 10.92 3.37
N TYR A 182 -4.72 11.50 3.79
CA TYR A 182 -5.24 12.74 3.25
C TYR A 182 -4.65 13.95 3.97
N SER A 183 -4.40 15.02 3.25
CA SER A 183 -4.12 16.35 3.77
C SER A 183 -4.52 17.41 2.74
N SER A 184 -4.40 18.69 3.12
CA SER A 184 -4.65 19.83 2.25
C SER A 184 -3.41 20.70 2.14
N PRO A 185 -3.10 21.29 0.97
CA PRO A 185 -2.06 22.30 0.83
C PRO A 185 -2.46 23.66 1.46
N GLY A 186 -3.73 23.82 1.80
CA GLY A 186 -4.27 24.99 2.49
C GLY A 186 -4.01 24.97 4.01
N PRO A 187 -4.45 26.02 4.73
CA PRO A 187 -4.35 26.06 6.18
C PRO A 187 -5.26 25.03 6.87
N GLN A 188 -6.33 24.65 6.21
CA GLN A 188 -7.30 23.66 6.70
C GLN A 188 -7.68 22.66 5.61
N THR A 189 -8.12 21.49 6.04
CA THR A 189 -8.76 20.48 5.22
C THR A 189 -10.23 20.85 4.92
N CYS A 190 -10.90 20.08 4.05
CA CYS A 190 -12.34 20.27 3.78
C CYS A 190 -13.21 20.10 5.04
N GLY A 191 -12.79 19.25 5.98
CA GLY A 191 -13.45 19.02 7.26
C GLY A 191 -13.10 20.04 8.34
N GLY A 192 -12.26 21.05 8.04
CA GLY A 192 -11.83 22.09 8.98
C GLY A 192 -10.69 21.67 9.91
N PHE A 193 -9.99 20.57 9.61
CA PHE A 193 -8.81 20.12 10.36
C PHE A 193 -7.53 20.79 9.85
N LEU A 194 -6.40 20.51 10.50
CA LEU A 194 -5.09 21.07 10.14
C LEU A 194 -4.67 20.67 8.72
N GLY A 195 -4.42 21.66 7.87
CA GLY A 195 -3.75 21.49 6.59
C GLY A 195 -2.23 21.68 6.71
N SER A 196 -1.51 21.49 5.61
CA SER A 196 -0.04 21.52 5.58
C SER A 196 0.54 22.90 5.21
N TYR A 197 -0.28 23.92 5.04
CA TYR A 197 0.16 25.28 4.62
C TYR A 197 1.28 25.82 5.52
N HIS A 198 2.40 26.21 4.90
CA HIS A 198 3.67 26.59 5.52
C HIS A 198 4.38 25.49 6.34
N HIS A 199 3.91 24.24 6.30
CA HIS A 199 4.49 23.10 7.01
C HIS A 199 4.76 21.90 6.07
N GLU A 200 4.66 22.07 4.76
CA GLU A 200 4.64 20.97 3.78
C GLU A 200 5.85 20.04 3.93
N ALA A 201 7.05 20.61 4.06
CA ALA A 201 8.27 19.81 4.22
C ALA A 201 8.36 19.09 5.57
N GLN A 202 7.81 19.68 6.63
CA GLN A 202 7.78 19.08 7.97
C GLN A 202 6.75 17.94 8.02
N ASP A 203 5.57 18.17 7.47
CA ASP A 203 4.49 17.18 7.42
C ASP A 203 4.88 16.00 6.54
N ALA A 204 5.50 16.24 5.37
CA ALA A 204 6.03 15.18 4.52
C ALA A 204 7.03 14.27 5.26
N ARG A 205 7.89 14.83 6.12
CA ARG A 205 8.77 14.03 6.99
C ARG A 205 7.98 13.22 8.01
N SER A 206 6.96 13.81 8.64
CA SER A 206 6.09 13.10 9.58
C SER A 206 5.37 11.93 8.90
N TYR A 207 4.85 12.14 7.69
CA TYR A 207 4.19 11.09 6.90
C TYR A 207 5.17 9.95 6.56
N ALA A 208 6.39 10.29 6.14
CA ALA A 208 7.44 9.30 5.88
C ALA A 208 7.81 8.52 7.15
N ASP A 209 7.92 9.17 8.31
CA ASP A 209 8.20 8.53 9.61
C ASP A 209 7.07 7.58 10.03
N TRP A 210 5.84 7.87 9.67
CA TRP A 210 4.68 6.99 9.92
C TRP A 210 4.56 5.85 8.90
N GLY A 211 5.37 5.87 7.84
CA GLY A 211 5.36 4.86 6.79
C GLY A 211 4.26 5.09 5.74
N VAL A 212 3.87 6.33 5.49
CA VAL A 212 2.99 6.66 4.35
C VAL A 212 3.75 6.45 3.04
N ASP A 213 3.09 5.75 2.06
CA ASP A 213 3.66 5.31 0.78
C ASP A 213 3.52 6.33 -0.37
#